data_2231ffed7d77c23fdfc8580063222657
#
_entry.id   2231ffed7d77c23fdfc8580063222657
#
_cell.length_a   1.000
_cell.length_b   1.000
_cell.length_c   1.000
_cell.angle_alpha   90.00
_cell.angle_beta   90.00
_cell.angle_gamma   90.00
#
_symmetry.space_group_name_H-M   'P 1'
#
loop_
_entity.id
_entity.type
_entity.pdbx_description
1 polymer ?
#
loop_
_entity_poly.entity_id
_entity_poly.type
_entity_poly.pdbx_seq_one_letter_code
_entity_poly.pdbx_strand_id
1 'polypeptide(L)'
;MGKYDSRKDTEKHIANVGKYLNRACGMLTMRAIEHDASKLLPPEKECFDEITPLLKGSTYGSEEYKAAMDRMRPAIDHHQKSNRHHPEYFDNGINGMNLIDIVEMICDWKAASERHADGDIYRSLEINKNRFGMSDQLVSILKNTVDYMFPNSDIEQERLNGEAPMINLDDFPSEESENMVDS
;
A
#
# COMPACT_ATOMS: atom_id res chain seq x y z
N MET A 1 6.17 31.60 -40.93
CA MET A 1 5.70 31.32 -39.56
C MET A 1 6.80 30.51 -38.89
N GLY A 2 7.32 30.96 -37.75
CA GLY A 2 8.34 30.20 -37.01
C GLY A 2 7.77 28.84 -36.53
N LYS A 3 8.59 27.80 -36.52
CA LYS A 3 8.23 26.46 -36.00
C LYS A 3 7.91 26.64 -34.51
N TYR A 4 6.76 26.12 -34.05
CA TYR A 4 6.35 26.16 -32.64
C TYR A 4 7.29 25.28 -31.80
N ASP A 5 7.81 25.80 -30.70
CA ASP A 5 8.63 25.05 -29.74
C ASP A 5 7.76 24.69 -28.49
N SER A 6 7.43 23.41 -28.35
CA SER A 6 6.61 22.89 -27.25
C SER A 6 7.35 22.70 -25.93
N ARG A 7 8.68 22.89 -25.90
CA ARG A 7 9.55 22.60 -24.75
C ARG A 7 9.04 23.27 -23.47
N LYS A 8 8.75 24.55 -23.54
CA LYS A 8 8.27 25.34 -22.39
C LYS A 8 6.97 24.82 -21.81
N ASP A 9 6.05 24.36 -22.64
CA ASP A 9 4.77 23.79 -22.18
C ASP A 9 4.98 22.40 -21.55
N THR A 10 5.88 21.60 -22.14
CA THR A 10 6.28 20.28 -21.61
C THR A 10 6.96 20.42 -20.24
N GLU A 11 7.91 21.32 -20.07
CA GLU A 11 8.57 21.60 -18.79
C GLU A 11 7.58 22.04 -17.72
N LYS A 12 6.63 22.92 -18.07
CA LYS A 12 5.57 23.32 -17.15
C LYS A 12 4.67 22.15 -16.75
N HIS A 13 4.33 21.27 -17.69
CA HIS A 13 3.55 20.06 -17.40
C HIS A 13 4.31 19.12 -16.44
N ILE A 14 5.58 18.84 -16.72
CA ILE A 14 6.44 18.01 -15.86
C ILE A 14 6.51 18.58 -14.44
N ALA A 15 6.73 19.88 -14.28
CA ALA A 15 6.77 20.53 -12.98
C ALA A 15 5.44 20.40 -12.22
N ASN A 16 4.29 20.54 -12.91
CA ASN A 16 2.97 20.37 -12.29
C ASN A 16 2.72 18.91 -11.86
N VAL A 17 3.06 17.93 -12.69
CA VAL A 17 2.96 16.50 -12.33
C VAL A 17 3.82 16.21 -11.11
N GLY A 18 5.08 16.66 -11.09
CA GLY A 18 5.98 16.50 -9.96
C GLY A 18 5.40 17.09 -8.65
N LYS A 19 4.78 18.28 -8.73
CA LYS A 19 4.08 18.90 -7.59
C LYS A 19 2.98 17.99 -7.03
N TYR A 20 2.16 17.38 -7.89
CA TYR A 20 1.06 16.51 -7.43
C TYR A 20 1.56 15.17 -6.89
N LEU A 21 2.60 14.59 -7.50
CA LEU A 21 3.25 13.39 -6.97
C LEU A 21 3.86 13.63 -5.59
N ASN A 22 4.58 14.75 -5.40
CA ASN A 22 5.12 15.13 -4.10
C ASN A 22 4.03 15.31 -3.04
N ARG A 23 2.85 15.84 -3.43
CA ARG A 23 1.70 15.92 -2.52
C ARG A 23 1.22 14.53 -2.10
N ALA A 24 1.11 13.57 -3.02
CA ALA A 24 0.72 12.19 -2.71
C ALA A 24 1.75 11.52 -1.78
N CYS A 25 3.05 11.69 -2.04
CA CYS A 25 4.11 11.19 -1.15
C CYS A 25 3.98 11.77 0.27
N GLY A 26 3.72 13.08 0.40
CA GLY A 26 3.50 13.71 1.70
C GLY A 26 2.30 13.12 2.45
N MET A 27 1.20 12.85 1.75
CA MET A 27 0.02 12.21 2.34
C MET A 27 0.33 10.78 2.80
N LEU A 28 1.07 9.99 2.04
CA LEU A 28 1.50 8.65 2.44
C LEU A 28 2.46 8.68 3.63
N THR A 29 3.37 9.66 3.68
CA THR A 29 4.26 9.85 4.83
C THR A 29 3.47 10.13 6.11
N MET A 30 2.44 10.98 6.06
CA MET A 30 1.57 11.23 7.21
C MET A 30 0.83 9.94 7.64
N ARG A 31 0.33 9.15 6.66
CA ARG A 31 -0.30 7.86 6.95
C ARG A 31 0.65 6.89 7.65
N ALA A 32 1.93 6.83 7.23
CA ALA A 32 2.93 5.97 7.86
C ALA A 32 3.23 6.38 9.31
N ILE A 33 3.17 7.68 9.63
CA ILE A 33 3.38 8.19 11.00
C ILE A 33 2.16 7.90 11.90
N GLU A 34 0.95 8.02 11.36
CA GLU A 34 -0.31 7.93 12.10
C GLU A 34 -0.91 6.51 12.09
N HIS A 35 -0.37 5.61 11.27
CA HIS A 35 -0.85 4.24 11.14
C HIS A 35 -0.98 3.57 12.52
N ASP A 36 -2.16 3.02 12.78
CA ASP A 36 -2.46 2.30 14.02
C ASP A 36 -2.26 3.10 15.32
N ALA A 37 -2.07 4.42 15.26
CA ALA A 37 -1.85 5.24 16.45
C ALA A 37 -3.00 5.12 17.47
N SER A 38 -4.22 4.81 17.04
CA SER A 38 -5.36 4.56 17.91
C SER A 38 -5.14 3.37 18.86
N LYS A 39 -4.36 2.35 18.45
CA LYS A 39 -4.00 1.19 19.28
C LYS A 39 -3.12 1.54 20.48
N LEU A 40 -2.53 2.75 20.48
CA LEU A 40 -1.70 3.25 21.57
C LEU A 40 -2.50 4.10 22.59
N LEU A 41 -3.80 4.27 22.35
CA LEU A 41 -4.70 5.12 23.15
C LEU A 41 -5.94 4.35 23.60
N PRO A 42 -6.63 4.79 24.70
CA PRO A 42 -7.93 4.24 25.08
C PRO A 42 -8.97 4.48 23.97
N PRO A 43 -9.92 3.58 23.78
CA PRO A 43 -10.16 2.33 24.53
C PRO A 43 -9.39 1.11 23.99
N GLU A 44 -8.68 1.25 22.85
CA GLU A 44 -8.04 0.12 22.18
C GLU A 44 -6.86 -0.43 22.98
N LYS A 45 -5.98 0.45 23.46
CA LYS A 45 -4.74 0.07 24.15
C LYS A 45 -5.00 -0.85 25.33
N GLU A 46 -5.92 -0.48 26.20
CA GLU A 46 -6.24 -1.26 27.42
C GLU A 46 -6.74 -2.66 27.07
N CYS A 47 -7.62 -2.76 26.07
CA CYS A 47 -8.12 -4.03 25.59
C CYS A 47 -7.04 -4.89 24.94
N PHE A 48 -6.19 -4.32 24.09
CA PHE A 48 -5.09 -5.04 23.45
C PHE A 48 -4.04 -5.50 24.48
N ASP A 49 -3.70 -4.68 25.48
CA ASP A 49 -2.77 -5.03 26.54
C ASP A 49 -3.30 -6.22 27.38
N GLU A 50 -4.59 -6.25 27.67
CA GLU A 50 -5.22 -7.30 28.46
C GLU A 50 -5.37 -8.61 27.66
N ILE A 51 -5.85 -8.54 26.43
CA ILE A 51 -6.30 -9.72 25.67
C ILE A 51 -5.19 -10.35 24.82
N THR A 52 -4.22 -9.57 24.30
CA THR A 52 -3.14 -10.12 23.47
C THR A 52 -2.34 -11.23 24.15
N PRO A 53 -1.98 -11.13 25.44
CA PRO A 53 -1.30 -12.25 26.13
C PRO A 53 -2.13 -13.54 26.21
N LEU A 54 -3.45 -13.41 26.34
CA LEU A 54 -4.35 -14.57 26.40
C LEU A 54 -4.42 -15.27 25.03
N LEU A 55 -4.48 -14.51 23.93
CA LEU A 55 -4.44 -15.04 22.57
C LEU A 55 -3.12 -15.78 22.28
N LYS A 56 -1.97 -15.19 22.71
CA LYS A 56 -0.64 -15.83 22.54
C LYS A 56 -0.51 -17.11 23.36
N GLY A 57 -1.21 -17.23 24.47
CA GLY A 57 -1.18 -18.41 25.36
C GLY A 57 -2.18 -19.49 24.99
N SER A 58 -3.10 -19.25 24.05
CA SER A 58 -4.15 -20.19 23.65
C SER A 58 -3.86 -20.83 22.28
N THR A 59 -4.42 -22.03 22.06
CA THR A 59 -4.37 -22.69 20.75
C THR A 59 -5.36 -22.02 19.81
N TYR A 60 -4.93 -21.70 18.59
CA TYR A 60 -5.79 -21.09 17.56
C TYR A 60 -7.08 -21.90 17.36
N GLY A 61 -8.24 -21.22 17.47
CA GLY A 61 -9.55 -21.81 17.29
C GLY A 61 -10.09 -22.58 18.51
N SER A 62 -9.35 -22.67 19.63
CA SER A 62 -9.87 -23.23 20.90
C SER A 62 -10.97 -22.35 21.47
N GLU A 63 -11.74 -22.88 22.43
CA GLU A 63 -12.81 -22.10 23.09
C GLU A 63 -12.23 -20.90 23.87
N GLU A 64 -11.07 -21.07 24.48
CA GLU A 64 -10.33 -19.97 25.14
C GLU A 64 -9.93 -18.89 24.14
N TYR A 65 -9.43 -19.27 22.95
CA TYR A 65 -9.09 -18.35 21.87
C TYR A 65 -10.33 -17.57 21.41
N LYS A 66 -11.43 -18.27 21.16
CA LYS A 66 -12.70 -17.63 20.73
C LYS A 66 -13.22 -16.66 21.80
N ALA A 67 -13.22 -17.06 23.07
CA ALA A 67 -13.65 -16.19 24.16
C ALA A 67 -12.76 -14.95 24.29
N ALA A 68 -11.45 -15.06 24.10
CA ALA A 68 -10.53 -13.92 24.08
C ALA A 68 -10.82 -13.00 22.89
N MET A 69 -11.06 -13.55 21.69
CA MET A 69 -11.42 -12.77 20.50
C MET A 69 -12.74 -12.03 20.67
N ASP A 70 -13.76 -12.65 21.29
CA ASP A 70 -15.04 -12.00 21.57
C ASP A 70 -14.89 -10.81 22.53
N ARG A 71 -14.01 -10.92 23.52
CA ARG A 71 -13.67 -9.80 24.42
C ARG A 71 -12.91 -8.69 23.70
N MET A 72 -12.10 -9.01 22.70
CA MET A 72 -11.35 -8.03 21.90
C MET A 72 -12.23 -7.33 20.85
N ARG A 73 -13.39 -7.90 20.50
CA ARG A 73 -14.29 -7.41 19.46
C ARG A 73 -14.58 -5.89 19.54
N PRO A 74 -14.94 -5.31 20.70
CA PRO A 74 -15.22 -3.89 20.80
C PRO A 74 -14.03 -3.01 20.42
N ALA A 75 -12.80 -3.41 20.78
CA ALA A 75 -11.60 -2.68 20.42
C ALA A 75 -11.29 -2.82 18.92
N ILE A 76 -11.49 -4.01 18.35
CA ILE A 76 -11.34 -4.24 16.90
C ILE A 76 -12.35 -3.39 16.13
N ASP A 77 -13.62 -3.38 16.53
CA ASP A 77 -14.67 -2.60 15.87
C ASP A 77 -14.41 -1.10 15.95
N HIS A 78 -13.92 -0.60 17.11
CA HIS A 78 -13.51 0.78 17.27
C HIS A 78 -12.35 1.11 16.35
N HIS A 79 -11.32 0.26 16.31
CA HIS A 79 -10.15 0.42 15.47
C HIS A 79 -10.53 0.51 13.98
N GLN A 80 -11.32 -0.46 13.50
CA GLN A 80 -11.74 -0.53 12.10
C GLN A 80 -12.58 0.68 11.68
N LYS A 81 -13.42 1.22 12.57
CA LYS A 81 -14.25 2.40 12.30
C LYS A 81 -13.52 3.73 12.47
N SER A 82 -12.35 3.73 13.10
CA SER A 82 -11.57 4.93 13.37
C SER A 82 -10.41 5.12 12.40
N ASN A 83 -9.99 4.07 11.69
CA ASN A 83 -8.79 4.07 10.85
C ASN A 83 -9.13 3.84 9.37
N ARG A 84 -8.73 4.79 8.52
CA ARG A 84 -9.11 4.86 7.10
C ARG A 84 -8.52 3.75 6.22
N HIS A 85 -7.51 3.02 6.69
CA HIS A 85 -6.98 1.87 5.97
C HIS A 85 -7.86 0.61 6.10
N HIS A 86 -8.94 0.70 6.89
CA HIS A 86 -9.95 -0.35 6.97
C HIS A 86 -11.18 -0.02 6.13
N PRO A 87 -11.65 -0.93 5.26
CA PRO A 87 -12.90 -0.74 4.51
C PRO A 87 -14.12 -0.46 5.40
N GLU A 88 -14.13 -0.99 6.63
CA GLU A 88 -15.19 -0.80 7.62
C GLU A 88 -15.32 0.64 8.15
N TYR A 89 -14.32 1.50 7.89
CA TYR A 89 -14.39 2.94 8.16
C TYR A 89 -15.43 3.64 7.28
N PHE A 90 -15.69 3.12 6.09
CA PHE A 90 -16.50 3.77 5.06
C PHE A 90 -17.88 3.13 4.96
N ASP A 91 -18.95 3.94 4.82
CA ASP A 91 -20.32 3.44 4.62
C ASP A 91 -20.44 2.53 3.37
N ASN A 92 -19.64 2.81 2.34
CA ASN A 92 -19.58 2.04 1.10
C ASN A 92 -18.45 0.97 1.09
N GLY A 93 -17.84 0.68 2.24
CA GLY A 93 -16.73 -0.26 2.33
C GLY A 93 -15.57 0.13 1.42
N ILE A 94 -14.99 -0.85 0.73
CA ILE A 94 -13.85 -0.66 -0.18
C ILE A 94 -14.12 0.42 -1.27
N ASN A 95 -15.36 0.58 -1.70
CA ASN A 95 -15.73 1.58 -2.72
C ASN A 95 -15.72 3.03 -2.18
N GLY A 96 -15.65 3.22 -0.88
CA GLY A 96 -15.49 4.53 -0.24
C GLY A 96 -14.03 4.98 -0.10
N MET A 97 -13.08 4.08 -0.29
CA MET A 97 -11.65 4.34 -0.16
C MET A 97 -11.09 5.12 -1.36
N ASN A 98 -10.09 5.95 -1.11
CA ASN A 98 -9.26 6.55 -2.16
C ASN A 98 -7.93 5.79 -2.30
N LEU A 99 -7.10 6.14 -3.29
CA LEU A 99 -5.84 5.44 -3.55
C LEU A 99 -4.84 5.53 -2.39
N ILE A 100 -4.84 6.59 -1.59
CA ILE A 100 -3.98 6.71 -0.41
C ILE A 100 -4.42 5.71 0.67
N ASP A 101 -5.73 5.58 0.90
CA ASP A 101 -6.29 4.61 1.83
C ASP A 101 -5.97 3.17 1.38
N ILE A 102 -6.06 2.89 0.07
CA ILE A 102 -5.75 1.57 -0.52
C ILE A 102 -4.26 1.23 -0.41
N VAL A 103 -3.36 2.19 -0.62
CA VAL A 103 -1.91 1.96 -0.46
C VAL A 103 -1.59 1.66 1.00
N GLU A 104 -2.15 2.39 1.95
CA GLU A 104 -1.97 2.12 3.38
C GLU A 104 -2.51 0.72 3.74
N MET A 105 -3.71 0.36 3.28
CA MET A 105 -4.33 -0.95 3.49
C MET A 105 -3.45 -2.10 2.99
N ILE A 106 -2.90 -2.02 1.77
CA ILE A 106 -2.07 -3.10 1.23
C ILE A 106 -0.73 -3.22 1.97
N CYS A 107 -0.16 -2.10 2.44
CA CYS A 107 1.03 -2.10 3.28
C CYS A 107 0.75 -2.78 4.64
N ASP A 108 -0.40 -2.51 5.27
CA ASP A 108 -0.82 -3.17 6.51
C ASP A 108 -0.99 -4.68 6.30
N TRP A 109 -1.69 -5.11 5.24
CA TRP A 109 -1.85 -6.54 4.94
C TRP A 109 -0.52 -7.23 4.66
N LYS A 110 0.41 -6.56 3.98
CA LYS A 110 1.75 -7.10 3.76
C LYS A 110 2.50 -7.27 5.08
N ALA A 111 2.53 -6.25 5.92
CA ALA A 111 3.14 -6.31 7.25
C ALA A 111 2.48 -7.39 8.16
N ALA A 112 1.16 -7.54 8.07
CA ALA A 112 0.43 -8.58 8.80
C ALA A 112 0.81 -10.00 8.30
N SER A 113 0.99 -10.18 6.98
CA SER A 113 1.41 -11.47 6.41
C SER A 113 2.81 -11.90 6.87
N GLU A 114 3.69 -10.97 7.21
CA GLU A 114 5.05 -11.26 7.67
C GLU A 114 5.16 -11.69 9.13
N ARG A 115 4.06 -11.63 9.89
CA ARG A 115 4.04 -12.06 11.31
C ARG A 115 4.15 -13.57 11.49
N HIS A 116 3.91 -14.33 10.42
CA HIS A 116 3.94 -15.79 10.41
C HIS A 116 4.86 -16.30 9.29
N ALA A 117 5.60 -17.36 9.56
CA ALA A 117 6.53 -17.94 8.59
C ALA A 117 5.87 -18.48 7.31
N ASP A 118 4.58 -18.82 7.39
CA ASP A 118 3.74 -19.27 6.27
C ASP A 118 2.81 -18.17 5.74
N GLY A 119 3.04 -16.93 6.15
CA GLY A 119 2.23 -15.81 5.74
C GLY A 119 2.40 -15.49 4.25
N ASP A 120 1.28 -15.34 3.55
CA ASP A 120 1.22 -15.08 2.12
C ASP A 120 0.25 -13.94 1.81
N ILE A 121 0.78 -12.86 1.27
CA ILE A 121 0.00 -11.67 0.89
C ILE A 121 -0.99 -11.99 -0.24
N TYR A 122 -0.67 -12.88 -1.18
CA TYR A 122 -1.58 -13.25 -2.26
C TYR A 122 -2.78 -14.03 -1.74
N ARG A 123 -2.55 -14.94 -0.77
CA ARG A 123 -3.63 -15.62 -0.06
C ARG A 123 -4.50 -14.65 0.71
N SER A 124 -3.90 -13.65 1.36
CA SER A 124 -4.63 -12.57 2.05
C SER A 124 -5.50 -11.77 1.08
N LEU A 125 -5.00 -11.46 -0.12
CA LEU A 125 -5.78 -10.78 -1.17
C LEU A 125 -7.01 -11.57 -1.59
N GLU A 126 -6.89 -12.90 -1.80
CA GLU A 126 -8.03 -13.74 -2.18
C GLU A 126 -9.09 -13.84 -1.07
N ILE A 127 -8.67 -13.96 0.18
CA ILE A 127 -9.57 -13.97 1.34
C ILE A 127 -10.33 -12.63 1.44
N ASN A 128 -9.59 -11.52 1.34
CA ASN A 128 -10.16 -10.18 1.47
C ASN A 128 -10.98 -9.75 0.24
N LYS A 129 -10.69 -10.31 -0.95
CA LYS A 129 -11.54 -10.17 -2.13
C LYS A 129 -12.99 -10.56 -1.80
N ASN A 130 -13.15 -11.73 -1.21
CA ASN A 130 -14.48 -12.24 -0.86
C ASN A 130 -15.09 -11.46 0.32
N ARG A 131 -14.27 -11.12 1.33
CA ARG A 131 -14.71 -10.39 2.53
C ARG A 131 -15.26 -9.00 2.19
N PHE A 132 -14.58 -8.27 1.31
CA PHE A 132 -14.90 -6.87 0.98
C PHE A 132 -15.58 -6.69 -0.38
N GLY A 133 -15.87 -7.78 -1.10
CA GLY A 133 -16.53 -7.72 -2.40
C GLY A 133 -15.70 -6.98 -3.45
N MET A 134 -14.36 -7.15 -3.44
CA MET A 134 -13.47 -6.46 -4.36
C MET A 134 -13.67 -6.94 -5.80
N SER A 135 -13.67 -6.01 -6.76
CA SER A 135 -13.68 -6.36 -8.19
C SER A 135 -12.39 -7.06 -8.61
N ASP A 136 -12.47 -7.89 -9.66
CA ASP A 136 -11.30 -8.55 -10.23
C ASP A 136 -10.24 -7.55 -10.70
N GLN A 137 -10.68 -6.40 -11.21
CA GLN A 137 -9.78 -5.32 -11.62
C GLN A 137 -8.98 -4.77 -10.44
N LEU A 138 -9.64 -4.49 -9.30
CA LEU A 138 -8.94 -4.00 -8.11
C LEU A 138 -7.95 -5.03 -7.60
N VAL A 139 -8.34 -6.29 -7.52
CA VAL A 139 -7.44 -7.38 -7.09
C VAL A 139 -6.22 -7.50 -8.00
N SER A 140 -6.40 -7.37 -9.33
CA SER A 140 -5.28 -7.38 -10.28
C SER A 140 -4.33 -6.20 -10.06
N ILE A 141 -4.86 -5.00 -9.81
CA ILE A 141 -4.05 -3.81 -9.49
C ILE A 141 -3.28 -4.02 -8.19
N LEU A 142 -3.92 -4.58 -7.15
CA LEU A 142 -3.27 -4.86 -5.88
C LEU A 142 -2.14 -5.89 -6.02
N LYS A 143 -2.35 -6.97 -6.80
CA LYS A 143 -1.29 -7.96 -7.10
C LYS A 143 -0.10 -7.32 -7.80
N ASN A 144 -0.34 -6.54 -8.85
CA ASN A 144 0.73 -5.81 -9.55
C ASN A 144 1.46 -4.82 -8.61
N THR A 145 0.74 -4.21 -7.67
CA THR A 145 1.32 -3.31 -6.68
C THR A 145 2.21 -4.07 -5.70
N VAL A 146 1.78 -5.25 -5.25
CA VAL A 146 2.59 -6.14 -4.40
C VAL A 146 3.87 -6.54 -5.11
N ASP A 147 3.77 -7.00 -6.36
CA ASP A 147 4.94 -7.40 -7.17
C ASP A 147 5.94 -6.26 -7.35
N TYR A 148 5.44 -5.03 -7.50
CA TYR A 148 6.28 -3.86 -7.72
C TYR A 148 6.88 -3.29 -6.44
N MET A 149 6.09 -3.20 -5.36
CA MET A 149 6.52 -2.57 -4.10
C MET A 149 7.31 -3.53 -3.19
N PHE A 150 7.02 -4.83 -3.28
CA PHE A 150 7.60 -5.85 -2.40
C PHE A 150 8.20 -7.00 -3.24
N PRO A 151 9.19 -6.72 -4.08
CA PRO A 151 9.85 -7.76 -4.87
C PRO A 151 10.44 -8.80 -3.91
N ASN A 152 10.44 -10.06 -4.32
CA ASN A 152 11.10 -11.13 -3.57
C ASN A 152 12.56 -10.74 -3.35
N SER A 153 13.14 -11.16 -2.22
CA SER A 153 14.49 -10.82 -1.79
C SER A 153 15.55 -11.00 -2.89
N ASP A 154 15.38 -11.99 -3.76
CA ASP A 154 16.27 -12.28 -4.88
C ASP A 154 16.25 -11.18 -5.94
N ILE A 155 15.07 -10.65 -6.28
CA ILE A 155 14.89 -9.53 -7.26
C ILE A 155 15.39 -8.20 -6.67
N GLU A 156 15.19 -7.99 -5.37
CA GLU A 156 15.68 -6.80 -4.68
C GLU A 156 17.21 -6.81 -4.58
N GLN A 157 17.80 -8.00 -4.36
CA GLN A 157 19.26 -8.19 -4.36
C GLN A 157 19.84 -7.92 -5.75
N GLU A 158 19.20 -8.36 -6.83
CA GLU A 158 19.60 -8.08 -8.21
C GLU A 158 19.55 -6.57 -8.52
N ARG A 159 18.52 -5.86 -8.07
CA ARG A 159 18.42 -4.39 -8.20
C ARG A 159 19.52 -3.65 -7.41
N LEU A 160 19.79 -4.08 -6.18
CA LEU A 160 20.83 -3.50 -5.33
C LEU A 160 22.23 -3.80 -5.87
N ASN A 161 22.43 -4.95 -6.53
CA ASN A 161 23.69 -5.32 -7.17
C ASN A 161 23.88 -4.66 -8.55
N GLY A 162 22.92 -3.88 -9.05
CA GLY A 162 23.01 -3.20 -10.35
C GLY A 162 22.76 -4.12 -11.55
N GLU A 163 22.23 -5.33 -11.34
CA GLU A 163 21.94 -6.31 -12.39
C GLU A 163 20.54 -6.13 -13.00
N ALA A 164 19.64 -5.40 -12.34
CA ALA A 164 18.37 -5.02 -12.93
C ALA A 164 18.56 -3.83 -13.87
N PRO A 165 17.97 -3.83 -15.09
CA PRO A 165 18.11 -2.73 -16.01
C PRO A 165 17.56 -1.45 -15.36
N MET A 166 18.46 -0.55 -14.99
CA MET A 166 18.10 0.83 -14.70
C MET A 166 17.52 1.38 -16.02
N ILE A 167 16.36 2.03 -15.94
CA ILE A 167 15.89 2.86 -17.05
C ILE A 167 16.97 3.92 -17.23
N ASN A 168 17.83 3.73 -18.23
CA ASN A 168 18.86 4.67 -18.55
C ASN A 168 18.15 5.84 -19.25
N LEU A 169 18.23 7.03 -18.68
CA LEU A 169 17.69 8.24 -19.30
C LEU A 169 18.35 8.54 -20.66
N ASP A 170 19.50 7.92 -20.93
CA ASP A 170 20.22 7.99 -22.20
C ASP A 170 19.59 7.10 -23.30
N ASP A 171 18.64 6.21 -22.97
CA ASP A 171 17.88 5.42 -23.95
C ASP A 171 16.75 6.23 -24.63
N PHE A 172 16.53 7.46 -24.20
CA PHE A 172 15.69 8.41 -24.93
C PHE A 172 16.55 9.13 -25.97
N PRO A 173 16.20 9.08 -27.28
CA PRO A 173 17.00 9.69 -28.34
C PRO A 173 17.24 11.16 -28.02
N SER A 174 18.52 11.54 -27.86
CA SER A 174 18.94 12.93 -27.77
C SER A 174 18.66 13.64 -29.10
N GLU A 175 18.07 14.83 -29.07
CA GLU A 175 17.67 15.64 -30.25
C GLU A 175 18.84 16.05 -31.16
N GLU A 176 20.06 15.54 -30.96
CA GLU A 176 21.24 15.94 -31.76
C GLU A 176 21.44 15.13 -33.05
N SER A 177 20.66 14.09 -33.33
CA SER A 177 20.88 13.23 -34.52
C SER A 177 20.04 13.59 -35.74
N GLU A 178 19.16 14.59 -35.72
CA GLU A 178 18.34 14.97 -36.89
C GLU A 178 18.87 16.12 -37.76
N ASN A 179 20.05 16.69 -37.46
CA ASN A 179 20.59 17.83 -38.22
C ASN A 179 21.67 17.46 -39.23
N MET A 180 21.77 16.21 -39.67
CA MET A 180 22.76 15.79 -40.67
C MET A 180 22.16 15.05 -41.87
N VAL A 181 21.08 15.54 -42.45
CA VAL A 181 20.71 15.19 -43.83
C VAL A 181 20.00 16.39 -44.44
N ASP A 182 20.78 17.34 -44.99
CA ASP A 182 20.49 18.10 -46.21
C ASP A 182 21.71 18.97 -46.54
N SER A 183 22.54 18.40 -47.42
CA SER A 183 23.48 19.17 -48.29
C SER A 183 23.57 18.46 -49.61
#